data_0a4b64f3a6d2a7ef7285c77a4a921849
#
_entry.id   0a4b64f3a6d2a7ef7285c77a4a921849
#
_cell.length_a   1.000
_cell.length_b   1.000
_cell.length_c   1.000
_cell.angle_alpha   90.00
_cell.angle_beta   90.00
_cell.angle_gamma   90.00
#
_symmetry.space_group_name_H-M   'P 1'
#
loop_
_entity.id
_entity.type
_entity.pdbx_description
1 polymer ?
#
loop_
_entity_poly.entity_id
_entity_poly.type
_entity_poly.pdbx_seq_one_letter_code
_entity_poly.pdbx_strand_id
1 'polypeptide(L)'
;IYFDSGATTLRKPPEVARAVLRAMEQCASPGRGGHEAAMAAAEAVYDCRVRAAALFDAQPEQIVFTMNATHALNMAIRTLVSPGDRVLISGFEHNAVVRPLYALGAETVIAGRALFDPDDTLRAFRERLDGGIRAVVCTHVSNVFGYILPIGKIAALCRERGVPLIVDASQSAGMLPVSLRKLGAAFIAMPGHKGLYGPQGTGVLLCGDGQMPRPLLEGGTGSISLSQDMPDFLPDRGEAGTLNVPGIAGLSAGLALVTETGVERIFRREAGEAAFCARGLRNLGYRVFTGPNQSGTVSFLPNQDCETAA
;
A
#
# COMPACT_ATOMS: atom_id res chain seq x y z
N ILE A 1 -26.64 -0.51 -4.90
CA ILE A 1 -25.53 -1.48 -4.68
C ILE A 1 -24.23 -0.73 -4.88
N TYR A 2 -23.23 -0.99 -4.04
CA TYR A 2 -21.91 -0.35 -4.13
C TYR A 2 -20.89 -1.36 -4.66
N PHE A 3 -20.27 -1.05 -5.81
CA PHE A 3 -19.29 -1.92 -6.49
C PHE A 3 -17.87 -1.30 -6.54
N ASP A 4 -17.64 -0.17 -5.86
CA ASP A 4 -16.38 0.58 -5.95
C ASP A 4 -15.48 0.41 -4.69
N SER A 5 -15.45 -0.80 -4.12
CA SER A 5 -14.57 -1.11 -2.97
C SER A 5 -13.08 -1.00 -3.32
N GLY A 6 -12.72 -1.08 -4.59
CA GLY A 6 -11.35 -0.81 -5.07
C GLY A 6 -10.91 0.64 -4.89
N ALA A 7 -11.83 1.61 -4.90
CA ALA A 7 -11.56 3.00 -4.55
C ALA A 7 -11.50 3.16 -3.02
N THR A 8 -12.51 2.68 -2.28
CA THR A 8 -12.53 2.64 -0.82
C THR A 8 -13.60 1.65 -0.34
N THR A 9 -13.36 0.95 0.74
CA THR A 9 -14.38 0.10 1.36
C THR A 9 -15.46 0.99 1.99
N LEU A 10 -16.69 0.97 1.48
CA LEU A 10 -17.78 1.80 1.99
C LEU A 10 -18.28 1.30 3.35
N ARG A 11 -18.60 0.00 3.41
CA ARG A 11 -19.11 -0.62 4.65
C ARG A 11 -17.94 -1.18 5.44
N LYS A 12 -17.57 -0.46 6.48
CA LYS A 12 -16.53 -0.93 7.41
C LYS A 12 -17.14 -1.83 8.49
N PRO A 13 -16.36 -2.77 9.03
CA PRO A 13 -16.78 -3.55 10.20
C PRO A 13 -17.22 -2.61 11.35
N PRO A 14 -18.26 -2.97 12.11
CA PRO A 14 -18.72 -2.12 13.24
C PRO A 14 -17.63 -1.84 14.28
N GLU A 15 -16.68 -2.76 14.43
CA GLU A 15 -15.51 -2.65 15.32
C GLU A 15 -14.65 -1.44 14.96
N VAL A 16 -14.52 -1.13 13.68
CA VAL A 16 -13.74 0.01 13.18
C VAL A 16 -14.35 1.33 13.66
N ALA A 17 -15.67 1.51 13.48
CA ALA A 17 -16.35 2.72 13.95
C ALA A 17 -16.29 2.84 15.47
N ARG A 18 -16.49 1.74 16.20
CA ARG A 18 -16.39 1.73 17.69
C ARG A 18 -14.98 2.08 18.16
N ALA A 19 -13.93 1.59 17.50
CA ALA A 19 -12.55 1.91 17.84
C ALA A 19 -12.24 3.40 17.63
N VAL A 20 -12.70 3.98 16.50
CA VAL A 20 -12.55 5.41 16.22
C VAL A 20 -13.21 6.26 17.28
N LEU A 21 -14.49 6.00 17.60
CA LEU A 21 -15.24 6.76 18.61
C LEU A 21 -14.58 6.65 20.00
N ARG A 22 -14.20 5.45 20.41
CA ARG A 22 -13.51 5.24 21.71
C ARG A 22 -12.21 6.03 21.78
N ALA A 23 -11.41 6.03 20.70
CA ALA A 23 -10.17 6.80 20.69
C ALA A 23 -10.40 8.30 20.75
N MET A 24 -11.47 8.82 20.10
CA MET A 24 -11.85 10.22 20.21
C MET A 24 -12.28 10.65 21.62
N GLU A 25 -12.85 9.73 22.39
CA GLU A 25 -13.32 9.99 23.77
C GLU A 25 -12.22 9.81 24.83
N GLN A 26 -11.26 8.90 24.58
CA GLN A 26 -10.33 8.43 25.63
C GLN A 26 -8.87 8.72 25.37
N CYS A 27 -8.48 9.03 24.12
CA CYS A 27 -7.08 9.25 23.74
C CYS A 27 -6.74 10.72 23.59
N ALA A 28 -5.63 11.13 24.19
CA ALA A 28 -5.01 12.44 23.95
C ALA A 28 -3.85 12.33 22.93
N SER A 29 -2.86 13.24 22.98
CA SER A 29 -1.68 13.16 22.13
C SER A 29 -0.68 12.14 22.68
N PRO A 30 -0.25 11.16 21.88
CA PRO A 30 0.77 10.20 22.31
C PRO A 30 2.14 10.88 22.47
N GLY A 31 2.98 10.32 23.36
CA GLY A 31 4.40 10.67 23.49
C GLY A 31 4.73 11.96 24.25
N ARG A 32 3.75 12.75 24.74
CA ARG A 32 4.00 14.03 25.42
C ARG A 32 3.54 14.10 26.87
N GLY A 33 2.95 13.08 27.40
CA GLY A 33 2.45 13.09 28.79
C GLY A 33 2.41 11.70 29.41
N GLY A 34 2.60 11.64 30.74
CA GLY A 34 2.45 10.41 31.51
C GLY A 34 1.03 10.20 32.08
N HIS A 35 0.05 11.01 31.66
CA HIS A 35 -1.34 10.85 32.12
C HIS A 35 -2.08 9.79 31.31
N GLU A 36 -3.14 9.23 31.89
CA GLU A 36 -3.87 8.07 31.37
C GLU A 36 -4.28 8.21 29.90
N ALA A 37 -4.84 9.35 29.49
CA ALA A 37 -5.29 9.56 28.12
C ALA A 37 -4.13 9.63 27.09
N ALA A 38 -2.93 10.09 27.48
CA ALA A 38 -1.75 10.08 26.62
C ALA A 38 -1.17 8.66 26.52
N MET A 39 -1.16 7.90 27.61
CA MET A 39 -0.74 6.49 27.60
C MET A 39 -1.69 5.64 26.78
N ALA A 40 -3.01 5.82 26.89
CA ALA A 40 -4.00 5.14 26.06
C ALA A 40 -3.80 5.42 24.56
N ALA A 41 -3.45 6.66 24.20
CA ALA A 41 -3.13 7.02 22.80
C ALA A 41 -1.86 6.31 22.31
N ALA A 42 -0.80 6.30 23.11
CA ALA A 42 0.46 5.61 22.78
C ALA A 42 0.25 4.10 22.60
N GLU A 43 -0.53 3.47 23.50
CA GLU A 43 -0.89 2.06 23.44
C GLU A 43 -1.69 1.75 22.18
N ALA A 44 -2.73 2.54 21.85
CA ALA A 44 -3.52 2.35 20.64
C ALA A 44 -2.69 2.42 19.35
N VAL A 45 -1.71 3.34 19.29
CA VAL A 45 -0.79 3.47 18.16
C VAL A 45 0.16 2.26 18.11
N TYR A 46 0.73 1.86 19.23
CA TYR A 46 1.66 0.74 19.30
C TYR A 46 0.98 -0.59 18.96
N ASP A 47 -0.21 -0.84 19.47
CA ASP A 47 -1.01 -2.04 19.16
C ASP A 47 -1.29 -2.16 17.66
N CYS A 48 -1.66 -1.05 17.01
CA CYS A 48 -1.85 -1.04 15.57
C CYS A 48 -0.56 -1.40 14.82
N ARG A 49 0.57 -0.87 15.29
CA ARG A 49 1.90 -1.12 14.73
C ARG A 49 2.29 -2.60 14.86
N VAL A 50 2.08 -3.20 16.02
CA VAL A 50 2.31 -4.65 16.26
C VAL A 50 1.43 -5.51 15.35
N ARG A 51 0.13 -5.17 15.22
CA ARG A 51 -0.78 -5.90 14.32
C ARG A 51 -0.37 -5.80 12.86
N ALA A 52 0.01 -4.61 12.39
CA ALA A 52 0.52 -4.42 11.03
C ALA A 52 1.82 -5.20 10.81
N ALA A 53 2.75 -5.16 11.76
CA ALA A 53 4.01 -5.91 11.70
C ALA A 53 3.76 -7.43 11.58
N ALA A 54 2.86 -7.97 12.40
CA ALA A 54 2.50 -9.38 12.34
C ALA A 54 1.86 -9.79 11.01
N LEU A 55 0.94 -8.96 10.47
CA LEU A 55 0.26 -9.25 9.20
C LEU A 55 1.20 -9.20 7.99
N PHE A 56 2.19 -8.30 8.01
CA PHE A 56 3.08 -8.04 6.89
C PHE A 56 4.48 -8.62 7.06
N ASP A 57 4.71 -9.50 8.06
CA ASP A 57 5.99 -10.15 8.33
C ASP A 57 7.14 -9.14 8.44
N ALA A 58 6.94 -8.15 9.30
CA ALA A 58 7.85 -7.04 9.60
C ALA A 58 8.08 -6.91 11.11
N GLN A 59 8.97 -6.00 11.51
CA GLN A 59 9.11 -5.57 12.90
C GLN A 59 8.24 -4.32 13.16
N PRO A 60 7.75 -4.09 14.40
CA PRO A 60 6.96 -2.89 14.71
C PRO A 60 7.67 -1.58 14.33
N GLU A 61 8.98 -1.49 14.50
CA GLU A 61 9.79 -0.32 14.18
C GLU A 61 9.83 -0.02 12.66
N GLN A 62 9.62 -1.04 11.82
CA GLN A 62 9.58 -0.90 10.37
C GLN A 62 8.24 -0.35 9.84
N ILE A 63 7.26 -0.16 10.71
CA ILE A 63 5.94 0.36 10.36
C ILE A 63 5.91 1.88 10.54
N VAL A 64 5.66 2.62 9.48
CA VAL A 64 5.45 4.07 9.51
C VAL A 64 4.02 4.37 9.10
N PHE A 65 3.27 5.07 9.95
CA PHE A 65 1.92 5.52 9.62
C PHE A 65 1.97 6.74 8.71
N THR A 66 1.13 6.72 7.70
CA THR A 66 1.00 7.80 6.72
C THR A 66 -0.46 8.18 6.53
N MET A 67 -0.74 9.28 5.84
CA MET A 67 -2.10 9.70 5.57
C MET A 67 -2.82 8.79 4.55
N ASN A 68 -2.06 8.16 3.65
CA ASN A 68 -2.55 7.27 2.59
C ASN A 68 -1.36 6.65 1.84
N ALA A 69 -1.63 5.75 0.88
CA ALA A 69 -0.58 5.17 0.04
C ALA A 69 0.19 6.19 -0.80
N THR A 70 -0.46 7.27 -1.26
CA THR A 70 0.23 8.33 -2.04
C THR A 70 1.31 9.01 -1.21
N HIS A 71 1.03 9.32 0.07
CA HIS A 71 2.03 9.83 1.00
C HIS A 71 3.19 8.83 1.17
N ALA A 72 2.87 7.57 1.46
CA ALA A 72 3.86 6.50 1.63
C ALA A 72 4.75 6.31 0.38
N LEU A 73 4.16 6.27 -0.82
CA LEU A 73 4.88 6.14 -2.09
C LEU A 73 5.78 7.34 -2.38
N ASN A 74 5.31 8.56 -2.08
CA ASN A 74 6.15 9.75 -2.24
C ASN A 74 7.36 9.72 -1.31
N MET A 75 7.20 9.30 -0.05
CA MET A 75 8.32 9.12 0.88
C MET A 75 9.32 8.11 0.33
N ALA A 76 8.85 6.91 -0.08
CA ALA A 76 9.69 5.85 -0.60
C ALA A 76 10.44 6.26 -1.88
N ILE A 77 9.72 6.83 -2.86
CA ILE A 77 10.30 7.26 -4.13
C ILE A 77 11.35 8.34 -3.91
N ARG A 78 11.03 9.39 -3.13
CA ARG A 78 11.97 10.50 -2.86
C ARG A 78 13.14 10.10 -1.96
N THR A 79 13.09 8.93 -1.34
CA THR A 79 14.23 8.35 -0.61
C THR A 79 15.24 7.74 -1.57
N LEU A 80 14.78 7.01 -2.57
CA LEU A 80 15.65 6.21 -3.44
C LEU A 80 16.01 6.91 -4.76
N VAL A 81 15.19 7.87 -5.20
CA VAL A 81 15.26 8.46 -6.56
C VAL A 81 15.60 9.94 -6.49
N SER A 82 16.56 10.34 -7.28
CA SER A 82 17.00 11.71 -7.52
C SER A 82 16.66 12.16 -8.95
N PRO A 83 16.70 13.47 -9.26
CA PRO A 83 16.53 13.97 -10.63
C PRO A 83 17.51 13.31 -11.62
N GLY A 84 17.01 12.86 -12.76
CA GLY A 84 17.81 12.18 -13.80
C GLY A 84 18.03 10.68 -13.58
N ASP A 85 17.67 10.13 -12.43
CA ASP A 85 17.76 8.68 -12.20
C ASP A 85 16.79 7.91 -13.13
N ARG A 86 17.25 6.74 -13.60
CA ARG A 86 16.42 5.81 -14.36
C ARG A 86 15.68 4.87 -13.41
N VAL A 87 14.36 4.83 -13.52
CA VAL A 87 13.50 4.01 -12.67
C VAL A 87 12.67 3.06 -13.52
N LEU A 88 12.76 1.76 -13.21
CA LEU A 88 11.99 0.73 -13.90
C LEU A 88 10.63 0.58 -13.21
N ILE A 89 9.57 0.71 -14.01
CA ILE A 89 8.18 0.59 -13.53
C ILE A 89 7.40 -0.41 -14.38
N SER A 90 6.31 -0.95 -13.85
CA SER A 90 5.38 -1.74 -14.66
C SER A 90 4.52 -0.85 -15.57
N GLY A 91 3.90 -1.44 -16.60
CA GLY A 91 2.92 -0.76 -17.44
C GLY A 91 1.55 -0.53 -16.77
N PHE A 92 1.41 -0.87 -15.47
CA PHE A 92 0.15 -0.89 -14.72
C PHE A 92 0.15 0.04 -13.49
N GLU A 93 1.12 0.94 -13.40
CA GLU A 93 1.30 1.79 -12.21
C GLU A 93 0.17 2.83 -12.07
N HIS A 94 -0.19 3.08 -10.82
CA HIS A 94 -1.10 4.16 -10.46
C HIS A 94 -0.40 5.54 -10.55
N ASN A 95 -1.19 6.61 -10.71
CA ASN A 95 -0.68 8.00 -10.71
C ASN A 95 0.11 8.38 -9.44
N ALA A 96 -0.12 7.69 -8.32
CA ALA A 96 0.65 7.88 -7.08
C ALA A 96 2.13 7.47 -7.23
N VAL A 97 2.49 6.69 -8.26
CA VAL A 97 3.86 6.34 -8.66
C VAL A 97 4.33 7.23 -9.79
N VAL A 98 3.56 7.35 -10.87
CA VAL A 98 3.98 8.03 -12.10
C VAL A 98 4.20 9.53 -11.87
N ARG A 99 3.29 10.19 -11.16
CA ARG A 99 3.37 11.65 -10.93
C ARG A 99 4.57 12.07 -10.08
N PRO A 100 4.91 11.42 -8.96
CA PRO A 100 6.13 11.75 -8.22
C PRO A 100 7.41 11.53 -9.02
N LEU A 101 7.50 10.47 -9.82
CA LEU A 101 8.65 10.21 -10.70
C LEU A 101 8.80 11.32 -11.75
N TYR A 102 7.69 11.70 -12.40
CA TYR A 102 7.68 12.81 -13.35
C TYR A 102 8.09 14.13 -12.68
N ALA A 103 7.51 14.45 -11.52
CA ALA A 103 7.82 15.68 -10.78
C ALA A 103 9.27 15.75 -10.29
N LEU A 104 9.92 14.60 -10.08
CA LEU A 104 11.35 14.52 -9.75
C LEU A 104 12.24 14.69 -10.99
N GLY A 105 11.70 14.63 -12.20
CA GLY A 105 12.52 14.57 -13.42
C GLY A 105 13.26 13.24 -13.58
N ALA A 106 12.73 12.14 -13.03
CA ALA A 106 13.27 10.81 -13.25
C ALA A 106 12.91 10.28 -14.63
N GLU A 107 13.83 9.51 -15.23
CA GLU A 107 13.58 8.78 -16.49
C GLU A 107 12.85 7.48 -16.17
N THR A 108 11.60 7.35 -16.60
CA THR A 108 10.82 6.12 -16.37
C THR A 108 11.01 5.13 -17.52
N VAL A 109 11.48 3.92 -17.18
CA VAL A 109 11.59 2.78 -18.09
C VAL A 109 10.40 1.86 -17.80
N ILE A 110 9.55 1.58 -18.80
CA ILE A 110 8.34 0.77 -18.60
C ILE A 110 8.60 -0.66 -19.03
N ALA A 111 8.35 -1.63 -18.12
CA ALA A 111 8.47 -3.06 -18.36
C ALA A 111 7.10 -3.76 -18.24
N GLY A 112 6.78 -4.59 -19.25
CA GLY A 112 5.56 -5.40 -19.27
C GLY A 112 4.29 -4.57 -19.46
N ARG A 113 3.62 -4.81 -20.59
CA ARG A 113 2.34 -4.17 -20.93
C ARG A 113 1.29 -5.20 -21.34
N ALA A 114 1.69 -6.46 -21.47
CA ALA A 114 0.77 -7.54 -21.80
C ALA A 114 -0.13 -7.82 -20.60
N LEU A 115 -1.44 -7.66 -20.81
CA LEU A 115 -2.43 -7.81 -19.76
C LEU A 115 -2.62 -9.29 -19.41
N PHE A 116 -2.56 -9.63 -18.14
CA PHE A 116 -2.66 -10.98 -17.58
C PHE A 116 -1.60 -11.97 -18.09
N ASP A 117 -0.46 -11.48 -18.56
CA ASP A 117 0.70 -12.28 -18.96
C ASP A 117 1.88 -12.05 -17.98
N PRO A 118 1.99 -12.86 -16.91
CA PRO A 118 3.06 -12.72 -15.93
C PRO A 118 4.43 -13.09 -16.49
N ASP A 119 4.50 -13.95 -17.52
CA ASP A 119 5.76 -14.35 -18.12
C ASP A 119 6.31 -13.25 -19.03
N ASP A 120 5.43 -12.56 -19.80
CA ASP A 120 5.81 -11.35 -20.53
C ASP A 120 6.29 -10.25 -19.58
N THR A 121 5.54 -10.01 -18.51
CA THR A 121 5.93 -9.03 -17.49
C THR A 121 7.33 -9.35 -16.93
N LEU A 122 7.55 -10.59 -16.50
CA LEU A 122 8.82 -11.01 -15.92
C LEU A 122 9.98 -10.94 -16.92
N ARG A 123 9.75 -11.34 -18.16
CA ARG A 123 10.74 -11.23 -19.25
C ARG A 123 11.14 -9.78 -19.48
N ALA A 124 10.14 -8.87 -19.58
CA ALA A 124 10.39 -7.45 -19.79
C ALA A 124 11.16 -6.80 -18.62
N PHE A 125 10.87 -7.19 -17.37
CA PHE A 125 11.66 -6.75 -16.22
C PHE A 125 13.10 -7.24 -16.30
N ARG A 126 13.32 -8.54 -16.62
CA ARG A 126 14.67 -9.14 -16.74
C ARG A 126 15.50 -8.44 -17.80
N GLU A 127 14.91 -8.13 -18.95
CA GLU A 127 15.60 -7.50 -20.09
C GLU A 127 15.96 -6.03 -19.81
N ARG A 128 15.13 -5.32 -19.01
CA ARG A 128 15.30 -3.88 -18.76
C ARG A 128 15.95 -3.52 -17.44
N LEU A 129 16.09 -4.49 -16.54
CA LEU A 129 16.79 -4.32 -15.26
C LEU A 129 18.30 -4.41 -15.50
N ASP A 130 18.85 -3.38 -16.12
CA ASP A 130 20.28 -3.20 -16.38
C ASP A 130 20.96 -2.39 -15.25
N GLY A 131 22.30 -2.27 -15.35
CA GLY A 131 23.11 -1.58 -14.36
C GLY A 131 22.88 -0.05 -14.24
N GLY A 132 22.04 0.53 -15.11
CA GLY A 132 21.69 1.94 -15.07
C GLY A 132 20.36 2.20 -14.32
N ILE A 133 19.65 1.17 -13.89
CA ILE A 133 18.39 1.32 -13.12
C ILE A 133 18.70 1.60 -11.65
N ARG A 134 18.23 2.74 -11.16
CA ARG A 134 18.41 3.18 -9.77
C ARG A 134 17.47 2.47 -8.80
N ALA A 135 16.22 2.27 -9.21
CA ALA A 135 15.19 1.62 -8.40
C ALA A 135 14.13 0.98 -9.30
N VAL A 136 13.42 0.00 -8.74
CA VAL A 136 12.20 -0.57 -9.33
C VAL A 136 11.01 -0.12 -8.48
N VAL A 137 9.94 0.36 -9.14
CA VAL A 137 8.63 0.57 -8.50
C VAL A 137 7.61 -0.28 -9.22
N CYS A 138 6.91 -1.14 -8.48
CA CYS A 138 5.97 -2.06 -9.09
C CYS A 138 4.70 -2.20 -8.26
N THR A 139 3.54 -1.96 -8.90
CA THR A 139 2.25 -2.32 -8.29
C THR A 139 2.12 -3.84 -8.19
N HIS A 140 1.59 -4.32 -7.07
CA HIS A 140 1.32 -5.75 -6.90
C HIS A 140 0.04 -6.18 -7.63
N VAL A 141 -0.97 -5.29 -7.65
CA VAL A 141 -2.25 -5.52 -8.33
C VAL A 141 -2.70 -4.24 -9.02
N SER A 142 -3.00 -4.33 -10.32
CA SER A 142 -3.55 -3.21 -11.07
C SER A 142 -4.93 -2.82 -10.54
N ASN A 143 -5.09 -1.54 -10.20
CA ASN A 143 -6.38 -1.00 -9.75
C ASN A 143 -7.43 -0.96 -10.87
N VAL A 144 -6.99 -0.92 -12.13
CA VAL A 144 -7.89 -0.89 -13.29
C VAL A 144 -8.31 -2.30 -13.69
N PHE A 145 -7.37 -3.21 -13.89
CA PHE A 145 -7.67 -4.53 -14.47
C PHE A 145 -7.78 -5.64 -13.43
N GLY A 146 -7.39 -5.40 -12.18
CA GLY A 146 -7.28 -6.47 -11.19
C GLY A 146 -6.21 -7.51 -11.51
N TYR A 147 -5.29 -7.20 -12.45
CA TYR A 147 -4.18 -8.06 -12.80
C TYR A 147 -3.19 -8.13 -11.64
N ILE A 148 -2.92 -9.35 -11.16
CA ILE A 148 -1.94 -9.64 -10.11
C ILE A 148 -0.59 -9.85 -10.78
N LEU A 149 0.35 -8.92 -10.59
CA LEU A 149 1.69 -8.97 -11.14
C LEU A 149 2.57 -9.96 -10.35
N PRO A 150 3.57 -10.58 -11.00
CA PRO A 150 4.43 -11.61 -10.38
C PRO A 150 5.48 -10.98 -9.43
N ILE A 151 5.03 -10.23 -8.41
CA ILE A 151 5.87 -9.39 -7.56
C ILE A 151 6.99 -10.18 -6.85
N GLY A 152 6.73 -11.41 -6.43
CA GLY A 152 7.74 -12.26 -5.80
C GLY A 152 8.90 -12.59 -6.73
N LYS A 153 8.62 -12.85 -8.03
CA LYS A 153 9.66 -13.11 -9.05
C LYS A 153 10.42 -11.82 -9.40
N ILE A 154 9.70 -10.67 -9.47
CA ILE A 154 10.32 -9.35 -9.69
C ILE A 154 11.23 -9.00 -8.51
N ALA A 155 10.81 -9.23 -7.28
CA ALA A 155 11.60 -9.02 -6.08
C ALA A 155 12.88 -9.87 -6.07
N ALA A 156 12.80 -11.14 -6.54
CA ALA A 156 13.98 -11.99 -6.69
C ALA A 156 14.98 -11.42 -7.71
N LEU A 157 14.51 -10.93 -8.86
CA LEU A 157 15.35 -10.26 -9.85
C LEU A 157 16.02 -9.00 -9.29
N CYS A 158 15.27 -8.18 -8.54
CA CYS A 158 15.80 -6.97 -7.91
C CYS A 158 16.93 -7.31 -6.93
N ARG A 159 16.74 -8.33 -6.09
CA ARG A 159 17.80 -8.80 -5.16
C ARG A 159 19.04 -9.33 -5.89
N GLU A 160 18.83 -10.12 -6.94
CA GLU A 160 19.94 -10.65 -7.76
C GLU A 160 20.80 -9.53 -8.36
N ARG A 161 20.16 -8.42 -8.73
CA ARG A 161 20.82 -7.26 -9.35
C ARG A 161 21.24 -6.17 -8.37
N GLY A 162 20.95 -6.33 -7.07
CA GLY A 162 21.23 -5.30 -6.06
C GLY A 162 20.44 -3.99 -6.24
N VAL A 163 19.29 -4.03 -6.93
CA VAL A 163 18.44 -2.85 -7.20
C VAL A 163 17.29 -2.80 -6.19
N PRO A 164 17.10 -1.70 -5.46
CA PRO A 164 16.02 -1.59 -4.48
C PRO A 164 14.63 -1.62 -5.14
N LEU A 165 13.69 -2.30 -4.48
CA LEU A 165 12.30 -2.44 -4.91
C LEU A 165 11.37 -1.66 -3.99
N ILE A 166 10.48 -0.86 -4.58
CA ILE A 166 9.30 -0.27 -3.93
C ILE A 166 8.08 -1.02 -4.46
N VAL A 167 7.23 -1.51 -3.55
CA VAL A 167 5.97 -2.19 -3.89
C VAL A 167 4.79 -1.30 -3.56
N ASP A 168 3.94 -1.03 -4.55
CA ASP A 168 2.60 -0.49 -4.30
C ASP A 168 1.63 -1.65 -4.02
N ALA A 169 1.31 -1.86 -2.74
CA ALA A 169 0.38 -2.88 -2.27
C ALA A 169 -1.05 -2.34 -2.07
N SER A 170 -1.41 -1.23 -2.70
CA SER A 170 -2.70 -0.56 -2.49
C SER A 170 -3.92 -1.43 -2.79
N GLN A 171 -3.80 -2.40 -3.68
CA GLN A 171 -4.89 -3.31 -4.05
C GLN A 171 -4.66 -4.75 -3.54
N SER A 172 -3.50 -5.03 -2.94
CA SER A 172 -3.17 -6.37 -2.46
C SER A 172 -3.17 -6.50 -0.94
N ALA A 173 -2.86 -5.42 -0.21
CA ALA A 173 -2.86 -5.45 1.25
C ALA A 173 -4.24 -5.80 1.80
N GLY A 174 -4.30 -6.85 2.63
CA GLY A 174 -5.53 -7.39 3.20
C GLY A 174 -6.24 -8.43 2.32
N MET A 175 -5.83 -8.59 1.05
CA MET A 175 -6.40 -9.55 0.11
C MET A 175 -5.40 -10.64 -0.31
N LEU A 176 -4.15 -10.27 -0.52
CA LEU A 176 -3.07 -11.21 -0.87
C LEU A 176 -2.01 -11.22 0.24
N PRO A 177 -1.25 -12.31 0.39
CA PRO A 177 -0.09 -12.32 1.26
C PRO A 177 0.94 -11.27 0.81
N VAL A 178 1.28 -10.36 1.71
CA VAL A 178 2.34 -9.37 1.52
C VAL A 178 3.30 -9.52 2.69
N SER A 179 4.55 -9.89 2.41
CA SER A 179 5.59 -10.10 3.42
C SER A 179 6.79 -9.23 3.09
N LEU A 180 7.12 -8.29 3.98
CA LEU A 180 8.30 -7.43 3.81
C LEU A 180 9.57 -8.27 3.72
N ARG A 181 9.72 -9.22 4.64
CA ARG A 181 10.91 -10.09 4.72
C ARG A 181 11.07 -10.98 3.50
N LYS A 182 10.00 -11.66 3.03
CA LYS A 182 10.08 -12.55 1.85
C LYS A 182 10.36 -11.78 0.56
N LEU A 183 9.75 -10.62 0.40
CA LEU A 183 9.99 -9.77 -0.77
C LEU A 183 11.39 -9.11 -0.71
N GLY A 184 11.89 -8.81 0.48
CA GLY A 184 13.13 -8.05 0.63
C GLY A 184 13.04 -6.68 -0.05
N ALA A 185 11.85 -6.10 -0.06
CA ALA A 185 11.61 -4.80 -0.65
C ALA A 185 12.23 -3.69 0.21
N ALA A 186 12.73 -2.64 -0.42
CA ALA A 186 13.18 -1.45 0.30
C ALA A 186 11.98 -0.78 0.99
N PHE A 187 10.84 -0.69 0.28
CA PHE A 187 9.62 -0.13 0.82
C PHE A 187 8.39 -0.86 0.27
N ILE A 188 7.34 -0.97 1.10
CA ILE A 188 6.00 -1.40 0.66
C ILE A 188 4.98 -0.38 1.17
N ALA A 189 4.20 0.19 0.26
CA ALA A 189 3.22 1.22 0.56
C ALA A 189 1.79 0.71 0.40
N MET A 190 0.88 1.11 1.30
CA MET A 190 -0.52 0.72 1.24
C MET A 190 -1.44 1.71 1.96
N PRO A 191 -2.71 1.86 1.51
CA PRO A 191 -3.71 2.65 2.21
C PRO A 191 -4.42 1.81 3.28
N GLY A 192 -4.84 2.43 4.36
CA GLY A 192 -5.63 1.76 5.38
C GLY A 192 -7.10 1.53 5.00
N HIS A 193 -7.64 2.33 4.09
CA HIS A 193 -9.08 2.41 3.82
C HIS A 193 -9.64 1.46 2.74
N LYS A 194 -8.78 0.62 2.13
CA LYS A 194 -9.19 -0.39 1.14
C LYS A 194 -9.29 -1.76 1.80
N GLY A 195 -8.52 -2.75 1.36
CA GLY A 195 -8.56 -4.12 1.85
C GLY A 195 -8.19 -4.30 3.34
N LEU A 196 -7.66 -3.27 4.00
CA LEU A 196 -7.41 -3.27 5.45
C LEU A 196 -8.60 -2.76 6.28
N TYR A 197 -9.71 -2.35 5.66
CA TYR A 197 -10.96 -1.90 6.28
C TYR A 197 -10.84 -0.72 7.25
N GLY A 198 -9.67 -0.07 7.34
CA GLY A 198 -9.45 1.11 8.18
C GLY A 198 -10.16 2.36 7.65
N PRO A 199 -10.18 3.45 8.41
CA PRO A 199 -10.72 4.74 7.97
C PRO A 199 -9.89 5.36 6.83
N GLN A 200 -10.51 6.24 6.05
CA GLN A 200 -9.79 7.19 5.20
C GLN A 200 -8.86 8.07 6.05
N GLY A 201 -7.80 8.61 5.45
CA GLY A 201 -6.79 9.36 6.19
C GLY A 201 -5.81 8.47 6.98
N THR A 202 -5.75 7.18 6.64
CA THR A 202 -4.76 6.21 7.16
C THR A 202 -4.05 5.49 6.03
N GLY A 203 -2.78 5.23 6.22
CA GLY A 203 -1.92 4.45 5.35
C GLY A 203 -0.73 3.90 6.12
N VAL A 204 0.00 3.00 5.50
CA VAL A 204 1.18 2.36 6.08
C VAL A 204 2.31 2.33 5.04
N LEU A 205 3.51 2.70 5.48
CA LEU A 205 4.76 2.43 4.80
C LEU A 205 5.54 1.40 5.61
N LEU A 206 5.86 0.27 5.00
CA LEU A 206 6.80 -0.70 5.55
C LEU A 206 8.19 -0.34 5.07
N CYS A 207 9.14 -0.21 5.97
CA CYS A 207 10.54 0.09 5.69
C CYS A 207 11.36 -1.19 5.79
N GLY A 208 12.04 -1.57 4.71
CA GLY A 208 12.98 -2.70 4.70
C GLY A 208 14.17 -2.48 5.63
N ASP A 209 14.95 -3.51 5.88
CA ASP A 209 16.10 -3.44 6.77
C ASP A 209 17.08 -2.34 6.32
N GLY A 210 17.47 -1.48 7.27
CA GLY A 210 18.36 -0.35 7.03
C GLY A 210 17.77 0.79 6.17
N GLN A 211 16.49 0.73 5.80
CA GLN A 211 15.85 1.78 5.02
C GLN A 211 15.30 2.88 5.93
N MET A 212 15.73 4.10 5.67
CA MET A 212 15.27 5.30 6.38
C MET A 212 14.54 6.21 5.40
N PRO A 213 13.19 6.35 5.51
CA PRO A 213 12.44 7.14 4.56
C PRO A 213 12.78 8.64 4.71
N ARG A 214 12.90 9.32 3.57
CA ARG A 214 12.97 10.78 3.55
C ARG A 214 11.60 11.34 3.94
N PRO A 215 11.49 12.11 5.03
CA PRO A 215 10.23 12.72 5.41
C PRO A 215 9.77 13.70 4.32
N LEU A 216 8.47 13.78 4.07
CA LEU A 216 7.86 14.82 3.24
C LEU A 216 7.44 16.02 4.08
N LEU A 217 7.20 15.78 5.36
CA LEU A 217 6.89 16.79 6.36
C LEU A 217 7.93 16.70 7.44
N GLU A 218 8.46 17.83 7.84
CA GLU A 218 9.41 17.96 8.94
C GLU A 218 8.73 18.68 10.10
N GLY A 219 8.94 18.20 11.34
CA GLY A 219 8.27 18.76 12.51
C GLY A 219 8.46 17.91 13.76
N GLY A 220 7.77 18.26 14.81
CA GLY A 220 7.88 17.54 16.08
C GLY A 220 7.32 16.12 16.00
N THR A 221 8.05 15.17 16.53
CA THR A 221 7.69 13.73 16.57
C THR A 221 7.35 13.22 17.97
N GLY A 222 7.56 14.08 18.99
CA GLY A 222 7.41 13.71 20.40
C GLY A 222 8.70 13.23 21.06
N SER A 223 9.73 12.91 20.28
CA SER A 223 11.08 12.55 20.73
C SER A 223 12.11 13.63 20.34
N ILE A 224 13.29 13.59 20.98
CA ILE A 224 14.48 14.43 20.68
C ILE A 224 14.14 15.91 20.38
N SER A 225 13.29 16.50 21.20
CA SER A 225 12.74 17.86 20.97
C SER A 225 13.79 19.00 20.99
N LEU A 226 15.02 18.74 21.42
CA LEU A 226 16.12 19.69 21.43
C LEU A 226 16.93 19.70 20.12
N SER A 227 16.78 18.65 19.28
CA SER A 227 17.42 18.62 17.96
C SER A 227 16.61 19.42 16.95
N GLN A 228 17.28 20.10 16.03
CA GLN A 228 16.65 20.73 14.87
C GLN A 228 16.48 19.73 13.71
N ASP A 229 17.26 18.65 13.69
CA ASP A 229 17.13 17.59 12.69
C ASP A 229 16.01 16.62 13.06
N MET A 230 15.36 16.07 12.04
CA MET A 230 14.44 14.96 12.23
C MET A 230 15.18 13.75 12.82
N PRO A 231 14.52 12.96 13.69
CA PRO A 231 15.13 11.76 14.26
C PRO A 231 15.75 10.85 13.19
N ASP A 232 16.85 10.19 13.54
CA ASP A 232 17.56 9.23 12.69
C ASP A 232 17.16 7.77 12.95
N PHE A 233 15.98 7.57 13.54
CA PHE A 233 15.41 6.27 13.83
C PHE A 233 13.94 6.20 13.43
N LEU A 234 13.46 4.98 13.20
CA LEU A 234 12.07 4.66 12.92
C LEU A 234 11.30 4.38 14.24
N PRO A 235 10.01 4.66 14.26
CA PRO A 235 9.19 5.23 13.17
C PRO A 235 9.21 6.75 13.11
N ASP A 236 9.79 7.43 14.11
CA ASP A 236 9.71 8.86 14.35
C ASP A 236 10.15 9.70 13.15
N ARG A 237 11.20 9.27 12.43
CA ARG A 237 11.66 9.95 11.22
C ARG A 237 10.56 10.14 10.17
N GLY A 238 9.64 9.19 10.07
CA GLY A 238 8.55 9.19 9.08
C GLY A 238 7.24 9.76 9.59
N GLU A 239 7.14 10.11 10.90
CA GLU A 239 5.89 10.44 11.56
C GLU A 239 5.91 11.84 12.21
N ALA A 240 6.10 12.87 11.39
CA ALA A 240 6.05 14.24 11.87
C ALA A 240 4.63 14.70 12.20
N GLY A 241 4.49 15.42 13.33
CA GLY A 241 3.21 15.97 13.78
C GLY A 241 2.40 15.02 14.66
N THR A 242 1.24 15.48 15.13
CA THR A 242 0.34 14.66 15.93
C THR A 242 -0.30 13.59 15.04
N LEU A 243 -0.11 12.33 15.40
CA LEU A 243 -0.68 11.19 14.68
C LEU A 243 -2.21 11.20 14.71
N ASN A 244 -2.82 10.64 13.66
CA ASN A 244 -4.26 10.40 13.59
C ASN A 244 -4.66 9.19 14.48
N VAL A 245 -4.59 9.38 15.81
CA VAL A 245 -4.87 8.31 16.79
C VAL A 245 -6.22 7.64 16.56
N PRO A 246 -7.34 8.38 16.35
CA PRO A 246 -8.62 7.75 16.08
C PRO A 246 -8.62 6.91 14.80
N GLY A 247 -8.00 7.42 13.72
CA GLY A 247 -7.87 6.68 12.47
C GLY A 247 -7.02 5.42 12.63
N ILE A 248 -5.91 5.50 13.37
CA ILE A 248 -5.01 4.37 13.65
C ILE A 248 -5.72 3.30 14.50
N ALA A 249 -6.49 3.70 15.52
CA ALA A 249 -7.30 2.78 16.31
C ALA A 249 -8.33 2.04 15.43
N GLY A 250 -8.99 2.77 14.52
CA GLY A 250 -9.88 2.17 13.53
C GLY A 250 -9.16 1.21 12.57
N LEU A 251 -7.96 1.57 12.11
CA LEU A 251 -7.12 0.70 11.28
C LEU A 251 -6.73 -0.57 12.04
N SER A 252 -6.37 -0.47 13.33
CA SER A 252 -6.06 -1.62 14.17
C SER A 252 -7.22 -2.63 14.23
N ALA A 253 -8.45 -2.14 14.34
CA ALA A 253 -9.65 -2.99 14.30
C ALA A 253 -9.83 -3.66 12.92
N GLY A 254 -9.56 -2.95 11.83
CA GLY A 254 -9.58 -3.51 10.48
C GLY A 254 -8.52 -4.59 10.28
N LEU A 255 -7.30 -4.36 10.74
CA LEU A 255 -6.20 -5.34 10.70
C LEU A 255 -6.54 -6.61 11.49
N ALA A 256 -7.17 -6.47 12.67
CA ALA A 256 -7.63 -7.60 13.46
C ALA A 256 -8.61 -8.48 12.69
N LEU A 257 -9.61 -7.88 12.03
CA LEU A 257 -10.55 -8.61 11.18
C LEU A 257 -9.85 -9.35 10.01
N VAL A 258 -8.91 -8.69 9.33
CA VAL A 258 -8.16 -9.29 8.23
C VAL A 258 -7.36 -10.50 8.73
N THR A 259 -6.69 -10.36 9.86
CA THR A 259 -5.92 -11.46 10.48
C THR A 259 -6.82 -12.62 10.90
N GLU A 260 -7.95 -12.35 11.54
CA GLU A 260 -8.90 -13.36 11.99
C GLU A 260 -9.56 -14.09 10.81
N THR A 261 -9.93 -13.35 9.75
CA THR A 261 -10.55 -13.92 8.56
C THR A 261 -9.55 -14.71 7.72
N GLY A 262 -8.32 -14.23 7.63
CA GLY A 262 -7.25 -14.74 6.79
C GLY A 262 -7.32 -14.23 5.34
N VAL A 263 -6.18 -13.72 4.84
CA VAL A 263 -6.08 -13.09 3.51
C VAL A 263 -6.47 -14.05 2.38
N GLU A 264 -6.14 -15.33 2.48
CA GLU A 264 -6.49 -16.34 1.47
C GLU A 264 -8.00 -16.60 1.40
N ARG A 265 -8.70 -16.50 2.52
CA ARG A 265 -10.17 -16.64 2.54
C ARG A 265 -10.84 -15.42 1.93
N ILE A 266 -10.33 -14.22 2.25
CA ILE A 266 -10.77 -12.95 1.64
C ILE A 266 -10.57 -13.02 0.13
N PHE A 267 -9.37 -13.38 -0.32
CA PHE A 267 -9.05 -13.49 -1.75
C PHE A 267 -9.97 -14.48 -2.48
N ARG A 268 -10.16 -15.69 -1.94
CA ARG A 268 -11.01 -16.71 -2.58
C ARG A 268 -12.44 -16.21 -2.76
N ARG A 269 -12.96 -15.48 -1.79
CA ARG A 269 -14.30 -14.89 -1.86
C ARG A 269 -14.36 -13.82 -2.95
N GLU A 270 -13.46 -12.83 -2.91
CA GLU A 270 -13.43 -11.74 -3.88
C GLU A 270 -13.20 -12.24 -5.31
N ALA A 271 -12.29 -13.18 -5.51
CA ALA A 271 -12.06 -13.80 -6.83
C ALA A 271 -13.28 -14.57 -7.33
N GLY A 272 -14.02 -15.25 -6.45
CA GLY A 272 -15.26 -15.93 -6.78
C GLY A 272 -16.38 -14.97 -7.22
N GLU A 273 -16.54 -13.87 -6.49
CA GLU A 273 -17.52 -12.82 -6.81
C GLU A 273 -17.14 -12.09 -8.12
N ALA A 274 -15.86 -11.80 -8.35
CA ALA A 274 -15.35 -11.23 -9.59
C ALA A 274 -15.60 -12.15 -10.80
N ALA A 275 -15.34 -13.44 -10.64
CA ALA A 275 -15.60 -14.43 -11.69
C ALA A 275 -17.09 -14.56 -12.01
N PHE A 276 -17.96 -14.50 -11.00
CA PHE A 276 -19.41 -14.48 -11.17
C PHE A 276 -19.86 -13.22 -11.94
N CYS A 277 -19.41 -12.06 -11.53
CA CYS A 277 -19.71 -10.78 -12.18
C CYS A 277 -19.22 -10.78 -13.65
N ALA A 278 -18.01 -11.22 -13.90
CA ALA A 278 -17.42 -11.28 -15.24
C ALA A 278 -18.22 -12.21 -16.19
N ARG A 279 -18.71 -13.34 -15.69
CA ARG A 279 -19.60 -14.24 -16.48
C ARG A 279 -20.93 -13.56 -16.80
N GLY A 280 -21.54 -12.89 -15.82
CA GLY A 280 -22.79 -12.15 -16.02
C GLY A 280 -22.66 -11.06 -17.09
N LEU A 281 -21.58 -10.27 -17.01
CA LEU A 281 -21.29 -9.20 -17.99
C LEU A 281 -21.07 -9.77 -19.41
N ARG A 282 -20.36 -10.91 -19.55
CA ARG A 282 -20.19 -11.56 -20.85
C ARG A 282 -21.51 -12.07 -21.42
N ASN A 283 -22.38 -12.64 -20.58
CA ASN A 283 -23.70 -13.10 -21.00
C ASN A 283 -24.60 -11.93 -21.47
N LEU A 284 -24.36 -10.74 -20.98
CA LEU A 284 -25.00 -9.50 -21.43
C LEU A 284 -24.34 -8.89 -22.70
N GLY A 285 -23.31 -9.54 -23.24
CA GLY A 285 -22.65 -9.12 -24.48
C GLY A 285 -21.51 -8.09 -24.28
N TYR A 286 -21.10 -7.81 -23.05
CA TYR A 286 -19.99 -6.89 -22.81
C TYR A 286 -18.63 -7.55 -23.04
N ARG A 287 -17.68 -6.76 -23.56
CA ARG A 287 -16.26 -7.16 -23.59
C ARG A 287 -15.65 -7.00 -22.20
N VAL A 288 -15.26 -8.11 -21.56
CA VAL A 288 -14.74 -8.17 -20.19
C VAL A 288 -13.26 -8.55 -20.21
N PHE A 289 -12.44 -7.80 -19.49
CA PHE A 289 -11.00 -8.02 -19.33
C PHE A 289 -10.75 -8.80 -18.03
N THR A 290 -10.43 -10.08 -18.18
CA THR A 290 -10.06 -10.97 -17.08
C THR A 290 -9.02 -11.98 -17.54
N GLY A 291 -8.25 -12.52 -16.60
CA GLY A 291 -7.21 -13.51 -16.86
C GLY A 291 -6.98 -14.44 -15.68
N PRO A 292 -5.99 -15.34 -15.77
CA PRO A 292 -5.73 -16.33 -14.72
C PRO A 292 -5.30 -15.72 -13.38
N ASN A 293 -4.64 -14.55 -13.43
CA ASN A 293 -4.17 -13.83 -12.22
C ASN A 293 -5.11 -12.65 -11.93
N GLN A 294 -6.37 -12.95 -11.72
CA GLN A 294 -7.41 -11.96 -11.45
C GLN A 294 -7.61 -11.75 -9.96
N SER A 295 -7.69 -10.49 -9.54
CA SER A 295 -8.16 -10.08 -8.21
C SER A 295 -9.68 -9.81 -8.20
N GLY A 296 -10.17 -9.15 -7.17
CA GLY A 296 -11.58 -8.75 -7.04
C GLY A 296 -12.06 -7.69 -8.04
N THR A 297 -11.16 -7.00 -8.77
CA THR A 297 -11.51 -5.95 -9.72
C THR A 297 -11.82 -6.52 -11.10
N VAL A 298 -12.93 -6.12 -11.71
CA VAL A 298 -13.34 -6.52 -13.06
C VAL A 298 -13.49 -5.29 -13.94
N SER A 299 -12.80 -5.27 -15.08
CA SER A 299 -12.96 -4.23 -16.10
C SER A 299 -13.73 -4.74 -17.30
N PHE A 300 -14.60 -3.90 -17.84
CA PHE A 300 -15.33 -4.18 -19.06
C PHE A 300 -15.53 -2.91 -19.89
N LEU A 301 -15.81 -3.09 -21.18
CA LEU A 301 -16.21 -1.99 -22.05
C LEU A 301 -17.75 -1.97 -22.13
N PRO A 302 -18.38 -0.85 -21.72
CA PRO A 302 -19.82 -0.67 -21.93
C PRO A 302 -20.12 -0.44 -23.41
N ASN A 303 -21.37 -0.71 -23.82
CA ASN A 303 -21.84 -0.46 -25.19
C ASN A 303 -22.20 1.01 -25.46
N GLN A 304 -22.08 1.86 -24.45
CA GLN A 304 -22.29 3.31 -24.45
C GLN A 304 -21.07 3.98 -23.86
N ASP A 305 -21.00 5.32 -23.88
CA ASP A 305 -19.88 6.03 -23.24
C ASP A 305 -19.85 5.74 -21.74
N CYS A 306 -18.65 5.84 -21.15
CA CYS A 306 -18.42 5.47 -19.74
C CYS A 306 -19.17 6.38 -18.75
N GLU A 307 -19.41 7.66 -19.10
CA GLU A 307 -20.15 8.61 -18.25
C GLU A 307 -21.63 8.24 -18.19
N THR A 308 -22.20 7.79 -19.32
CA THR A 308 -23.60 7.34 -19.37
C THR A 308 -23.78 5.96 -18.71
N ALA A 309 -22.74 5.14 -18.67
CA ALA A 309 -22.77 3.81 -18.07
C ALA A 309 -22.57 3.77 -16.54
N ALA A 310 -22.01 4.85 -15.97
CA ALA A 310 -21.74 4.97 -14.54
C ALA A 310 -22.97 5.42 -13.75
#